data_a8c8157dde24a0f5a3e5f8a370e8184b
#
_entry.id   a8c8157dde24a0f5a3e5f8a370e8184b
#
_cell.length_a   1.000
_cell.length_b   1.000
_cell.length_c   1.000
_cell.angle_alpha   90.00
_cell.angle_beta   90.00
_cell.angle_gamma   90.00
#
_symmetry.space_group_name_H-M   'P 1'
#
loop_
_entity.id
_entity.type
_entity.pdbx_description
1 polymer ?
#
loop_
_entity_poly.entity_id
_entity_poly.type
_entity_poly.pdbx_seq_one_letter_code
_entity_poly.pdbx_strand_id
1 'polypeptide(L)'
;GFLPKREGRKQRKLADLRYEPRTMIFYDSPTRVKKTLERMLEIFQDRRIVLVRELTKKFEETIRGRISEVIEAIKNRELKGEIVLIVEGYERGV
;
A
#
# COMPACT_ATOMS: atom_id res chain seq x y z
N GLY A 1 1.77 -9.60 -4.70
CA GLY A 1 2.97 -9.52 -5.55
C GLY A 1 3.43 -8.12 -5.85
N PHE A 2 4.37 -8.00 -6.76
CA PHE A 2 4.88 -6.69 -7.14
C PHE A 2 3.91 -5.97 -8.06
N LEU A 3 3.75 -4.67 -7.82
CA LEU A 3 2.97 -3.82 -8.71
C LEU A 3 3.83 -3.36 -9.89
N PRO A 4 3.22 -3.13 -11.06
CA PRO A 4 3.96 -2.54 -12.18
C PRO A 4 4.56 -1.20 -11.78
N LYS A 5 5.74 -0.88 -12.33
CA LYS A 5 6.40 0.39 -12.06
C LYS A 5 5.75 1.56 -12.79
N ARG A 6 5.24 1.31 -14.00
CA ARG A 6 4.57 2.36 -14.78
C ARG A 6 3.23 2.71 -14.16
N GLU A 7 2.98 4.00 -14.00
CA GLU A 7 1.77 4.50 -13.34
C GLU A 7 0.48 4.01 -14.00
N GLY A 8 0.39 4.05 -15.31
CA GLY A 8 -0.81 3.60 -16.02
C GLY A 8 -1.10 2.12 -15.80
N ARG A 9 -0.08 1.27 -15.82
CA ARG A 9 -0.24 -0.16 -15.57
C ARG A 9 -0.57 -0.43 -14.12
N LYS A 10 0.05 0.33 -13.21
CA LYS A 10 -0.23 0.22 -11.78
C LYS A 10 -1.69 0.55 -11.51
N GLN A 11 -2.19 1.65 -12.05
CA GLN A 11 -3.58 2.05 -11.88
C GLN A 11 -4.54 0.98 -12.39
N ARG A 12 -4.27 0.39 -13.55
CA ARG A 12 -5.11 -0.67 -14.11
C ARG A 12 -5.10 -1.91 -13.23
N LYS A 13 -3.92 -2.30 -12.74
CA LYS A 13 -3.81 -3.45 -11.86
C LYS A 13 -4.60 -3.23 -10.57
N LEU A 14 -4.49 -2.07 -9.97
CA LEU A 14 -5.22 -1.73 -8.76
C LEU A 14 -6.73 -1.68 -9.04
N ALA A 15 -7.13 -1.10 -10.17
CA ALA A 15 -8.55 -1.04 -10.55
C ALA A 15 -9.15 -2.44 -10.72
N ASP A 16 -8.38 -3.36 -11.29
CA ASP A 16 -8.83 -4.76 -11.44
C ASP A 16 -9.04 -5.43 -10.08
N LEU A 17 -8.34 -4.98 -9.06
CA LEU A 17 -8.42 -5.54 -7.72
C LEU A 17 -9.36 -4.79 -6.79
N ARG A 18 -10.05 -3.75 -7.28
CA ARG A 18 -10.90 -2.89 -6.45
C ARG A 18 -11.92 -3.65 -5.62
N TYR A 19 -12.52 -4.68 -6.18
CA TYR A 19 -13.57 -5.44 -5.51
C TYR A 19 -13.09 -6.81 -5.00
N GLU A 20 -11.76 -7.02 -4.96
CA GLU A 20 -11.20 -8.25 -4.42
C GLU A 20 -11.54 -8.37 -2.94
N PRO A 21 -12.28 -9.43 -2.53
CA PRO A 21 -12.70 -9.56 -1.12
C PRO A 21 -11.60 -10.09 -0.20
N ARG A 22 -10.55 -10.71 -0.76
CA ARG A 22 -9.46 -11.25 0.05
C ARG A 22 -8.46 -10.17 0.41
N THR A 23 -7.77 -10.34 1.53
CA THR A 23 -6.63 -9.50 1.88
C THR A 23 -5.58 -9.59 0.77
N MET A 24 -5.06 -8.43 0.38
CA MET A 24 -4.09 -8.34 -0.71
C MET A 24 -2.72 -7.97 -0.15
N ILE A 25 -1.68 -8.56 -0.71
CA ILE A 25 -0.30 -8.29 -0.31
C ILE A 25 0.47 -7.79 -1.51
N PHE A 26 1.06 -6.61 -1.38
CA PHE A 26 1.87 -5.99 -2.43
C PHE A 26 3.27 -5.70 -1.91
N TYR A 27 4.26 -5.89 -2.79
CA TYR A 27 5.63 -5.48 -2.53
C TYR A 27 5.89 -4.20 -3.31
N ASP A 28 6.57 -3.26 -2.69
CA ASP A 28 6.89 -2.00 -3.34
C ASP A 28 8.24 -1.48 -2.87
N SER A 29 8.71 -0.44 -3.52
CA SER A 29 9.98 0.19 -3.15
C SER A 29 9.75 1.40 -2.28
N PRO A 30 10.72 1.77 -1.43
CA PRO A 30 10.59 2.95 -0.59
C PRO A 30 10.46 4.25 -1.39
N THR A 31 10.96 4.27 -2.63
CA THR A 31 10.88 5.47 -3.48
C THR A 31 9.52 5.63 -4.16
N ARG A 32 8.75 4.54 -4.30
CA ARG A 32 7.45 4.56 -4.99
C ARG A 32 6.25 4.45 -4.06
N VAL A 33 6.46 4.03 -2.81
CA VAL A 33 5.36 3.69 -1.92
C VAL A 33 4.38 4.84 -1.67
N LYS A 34 4.88 6.07 -1.55
CA LYS A 34 4.01 7.22 -1.32
C LYS A 34 3.01 7.39 -2.46
N LYS A 35 3.50 7.31 -3.69
CA LYS A 35 2.66 7.43 -4.87
C LYS A 35 1.71 6.26 -5.00
N THR A 36 2.19 5.06 -4.68
CA THR A 36 1.35 3.85 -4.67
C THR A 36 0.19 4.00 -3.69
N LEU A 37 0.45 4.50 -2.48
CA LEU A 37 -0.60 4.72 -1.49
C LEU A 37 -1.63 5.75 -1.95
N GLU A 38 -1.19 6.81 -2.61
CA GLU A 38 -2.10 7.80 -3.18
C GLU A 38 -3.04 7.17 -4.21
N ARG A 39 -2.50 6.32 -5.09
CA ARG A 39 -3.31 5.61 -6.09
C ARG A 39 -4.27 4.62 -5.44
N MET A 40 -3.79 3.91 -4.40
CA MET A 40 -4.64 2.99 -3.65
C MET A 40 -5.81 3.72 -3.00
N LEU A 41 -5.56 4.90 -2.42
CA LEU A 41 -6.62 5.69 -1.80
C LEU A 41 -7.68 6.08 -2.82
N GLU A 42 -7.28 6.51 -4.01
CA GLU A 42 -8.20 6.86 -5.08
C GLU A 42 -9.06 5.68 -5.52
N ILE A 43 -8.45 4.51 -5.66
CA ILE A 43 -9.09 3.34 -6.27
C ILE A 43 -9.83 2.49 -5.24
N PHE A 44 -9.17 2.20 -4.13
CA PHE A 44 -9.72 1.33 -3.07
C PHE A 44 -10.56 2.08 -2.04
N GLN A 45 -10.56 3.41 -2.08
CA GLN A 45 -11.08 4.25 -1.02
C GLN A 45 -10.22 4.08 0.24
N ASP A 46 -10.68 4.56 1.38
CA ASP A 46 -9.86 4.63 2.58
C ASP A 46 -9.91 3.34 3.39
N ARG A 47 -9.44 2.28 2.79
CA ARG A 47 -9.38 0.96 3.39
C ARG A 47 -8.31 0.85 4.47
N ARG A 48 -8.45 -0.15 5.32
CA ARG A 48 -7.42 -0.48 6.30
C ARG A 48 -6.22 -1.08 5.59
N ILE A 49 -5.03 -0.70 6.05
CA ILE A 49 -3.77 -1.13 5.47
C ILE A 49 -2.72 -1.28 6.56
N VAL A 50 -1.79 -2.16 6.31
CA VAL A 50 -0.58 -2.28 7.13
C VAL A 50 0.61 -2.09 6.20
N LEU A 51 1.47 -1.15 6.55
CA LEU A 51 2.75 -0.97 5.86
C LEU A 51 3.84 -1.58 6.74
N VAL A 52 4.56 -2.54 6.18
CA VAL A 52 5.70 -3.15 6.86
C VAL A 52 6.96 -2.72 6.13
N ARG A 53 7.90 -2.18 6.87
CA ARG A 53 9.17 -1.73 6.34
C ARG A 53 10.29 -2.52 6.99
N GLU A 54 11.05 -3.23 6.19
CA GLU A 54 12.12 -4.08 6.67
C GLU A 54 13.47 -3.53 6.22
N LEU A 55 14.30 -3.06 7.17
CA LEU A 55 15.61 -2.53 6.89
C LEU A 55 16.68 -3.61 6.94
N THR A 56 16.59 -4.47 7.94
CA THR A 56 17.51 -5.58 8.13
C THR A 56 16.73 -6.71 8.78
N LYS A 57 17.36 -7.86 8.96
CA LYS A 57 16.70 -8.98 9.67
C LYS A 57 16.30 -8.61 11.10
N LYS A 58 16.88 -7.54 11.65
CA LYS A 58 16.64 -7.13 13.05
C LYS A 58 15.75 -5.90 13.18
N PHE A 59 15.57 -5.15 12.10
CA PHE A 59 14.79 -3.91 12.14
C PHE A 59 13.60 -4.01 11.20
N GLU A 60 12.43 -3.98 11.79
CA GLU A 60 11.16 -3.96 11.09
C GLU A 60 10.30 -2.89 11.72
N GLU A 61 9.64 -2.12 10.88
CA GLU A 61 8.67 -1.14 11.33
C GLU A 61 7.32 -1.46 10.72
N THR A 62 6.28 -1.41 11.54
CA THR A 62 4.91 -1.64 11.09
C THR A 62 4.06 -0.41 11.36
N ILE A 63 3.40 0.09 10.33
CA ILE A 63 2.50 1.24 10.43
C ILE A 63 1.12 0.76 10.02
N ARG A 64 0.14 0.88 10.93
CA ARG A 64 -1.23 0.41 10.73
C ARG A 64 -2.19 1.57 10.71
N GLY A 65 -3.25 1.42 9.95
CA GLY A 65 -4.33 2.38 9.93
C GLY A 65 -5.08 2.34 8.63
N ARG A 66 -5.81 3.40 8.34
CA ARG A 66 -6.41 3.57 7.03
C ARG A 66 -5.36 4.12 6.08
N ILE A 67 -5.58 3.95 4.78
CA ILE A 67 -4.61 4.41 3.77
C ILE A 67 -4.26 5.89 3.98
N SER A 68 -5.27 6.73 4.22
CA SER A 68 -5.04 8.16 4.46
C SER A 68 -4.16 8.42 5.69
N GLU A 69 -4.34 7.62 6.74
CA GLU A 69 -3.54 7.75 7.97
C GLU A 69 -2.08 7.35 7.74
N VAL A 70 -1.87 6.29 6.97
CA VAL A 70 -0.51 5.84 6.65
C VAL A 70 0.19 6.85 5.75
N ILE A 71 -0.52 7.41 4.76
CA ILE A 71 0.01 8.49 3.92
C ILE A 71 0.49 9.65 4.80
N GLU A 72 -0.35 10.09 5.73
CA GLU A 72 -0.01 11.19 6.63
C GLU A 72 1.19 10.87 7.50
N ALA A 73 1.26 9.63 8.00
CA ALA A 73 2.35 9.20 8.88
C ALA A 73 3.71 9.23 8.20
N ILE A 74 3.77 9.00 6.88
CA ILE A 74 5.05 8.90 6.17
C ILE A 74 5.35 10.07 5.23
N LYS A 75 4.46 11.05 5.12
CA LYS A 75 4.57 12.10 4.10
C LYS A 75 5.87 12.89 4.15
N ASN A 76 6.42 13.11 5.34
CA ASN A 76 7.65 13.88 5.54
C ASN A 76 8.86 12.99 5.84
N ARG A 77 8.72 11.70 5.65
CA ARG A 77 9.78 10.73 5.92
C ARG A 77 10.42 10.25 4.63
N GLU A 78 11.72 10.04 4.67
CA GLU A 78 12.42 9.34 3.62
C GLU A 78 12.54 7.87 4.05
N LEU A 79 11.77 7.01 3.39
CA LEU A 79 11.74 5.60 3.75
C LEU A 79 12.89 4.85 3.07
N LYS A 80 13.41 3.84 3.77
CA LYS A 80 14.44 2.93 3.27
C LYS A 80 14.02 1.50 3.57
N GLY A 81 14.59 0.56 2.82
CA GLY A 81 14.32 -0.86 3.01
C GLY A 81 13.22 -1.38 2.13
N GLU A 82 12.88 -2.64 2.32
CA GLU A 82 11.82 -3.28 1.56
C GLU A 82 10.46 -2.94 2.14
N ILE A 83 9.48 -2.69 1.27
CA ILE A 83 8.14 -2.32 1.67
C ILE A 83 7.17 -3.44 1.30
N VAL A 84 6.34 -3.81 2.27
CA VAL A 84 5.21 -4.70 2.05
C VAL A 84 3.95 -3.97 2.48
N LEU A 85 2.95 -3.97 1.60
CA LEU A 85 1.64 -3.38 1.89
C LEU A 85 0.62 -4.52 1.98
N ILE A 86 -0.09 -4.56 3.10
CA ILE A 86 -1.14 -5.55 3.33
C ILE A 86 -2.45 -4.79 3.38
N VAL A 87 -3.28 -4.97 2.35
CA VAL A 87 -4.50 -4.18 2.18
C VAL A 87 -5.72 -5.06 2.44
N GLU A 88 -6.62 -4.56 3.29
CA GLU A 88 -7.88 -5.22 3.55
C GLU A 88 -8.68 -5.37 2.26
N GLY A 89 -9.31 -6.52 2.07
CA GLY A 89 -10.14 -6.77 0.92
C GLY A 89 -11.41 -5.93 0.91
N TYR A 90 -12.06 -5.88 -0.24
CA TYR A 90 -13.33 -5.15 -0.38
C TYR A 90 -14.41 -5.82 0.44
N GLU A 91 -15.16 -5.02 1.19
CA GLU A 91 -16.27 -5.49 1.99
C GLU A 91 -17.58 -4.91 1.46
N ARG A 92 -18.40 -5.79 0.91
CA ARG A 92 -19.67 -5.41 0.29
C ARG A 92 -20.70 -4.99 1.35
N GLY A 93 -21.39 -3.88 1.07
CA GLY A 93 -22.52 -3.46 1.89
C GLY A 93 -22.13 -2.63 3.12
N VAL A 94 -20.91 -2.17 3.19
CA VAL A 94 -20.46 -1.32 4.28
C VAL A 94 -20.48 0.13 3.86
#